data_c3b19f9b05d0b1c2a448887b41e172c1
#
_entry.id   c3b19f9b05d0b1c2a448887b41e172c1
#
_cell.length_a   1.000
_cell.length_b   1.000
_cell.length_c   1.000
_cell.angle_alpha   90.00
_cell.angle_beta   90.00
_cell.angle_gamma   90.00
#
_symmetry.space_group_name_H-M   'P 1'
#
loop_
_entity.id
_entity.type
_entity.pdbx_description
1 polymer ?
#
loop_
_entity_poly.entity_id
_entity_poly.type
_entity_poly.pdbx_seq_one_letter_code
_entity_poly.pdbx_strand_id
1 'polypeptide(L)'
;MKCSVHKISDIKKFPESMTVEDILVQSSNIGTVKIAKKIGEKKYKDFLKDLNLFNSPKFELDEIGSPIPFKWNKCKLETISFGHGITTTPLQAAAAYAALINGGMLISPTLEKDKNNNVKFKRIISTETSKKIKKVLRKVVTDEKGTASLADVFGYEVLGKTG
;
A
#
# COMPACT_ATOMS: atom_id res chain seq x y z
N MET A 1 -3.92 2.52 -21.27
CA MET A 1 -2.59 1.87 -21.39
C MET A 1 -2.80 0.38 -21.63
N LYS A 2 -1.98 -0.28 -22.48
CA LYS A 2 -2.10 -1.73 -22.71
C LYS A 2 -0.95 -2.47 -22.05
N CYS A 3 -1.25 -3.61 -21.42
CA CYS A 3 -0.26 -4.59 -21.01
C CYS A 3 -0.71 -5.98 -21.47
N SER A 4 -0.03 -6.54 -22.46
CA SER A 4 -0.47 -7.75 -23.16
C SER A 4 -1.89 -7.57 -23.74
N VAL A 5 -2.80 -8.49 -23.43
CA VAL A 5 -4.22 -8.45 -23.84
C VAL A 5 -5.07 -7.55 -22.96
N HIS A 6 -4.56 -7.13 -21.81
CA HIS A 6 -5.31 -6.33 -20.83
C HIS A 6 -5.19 -4.83 -21.09
N LYS A 7 -6.32 -4.12 -21.02
CA LYS A 7 -6.38 -2.66 -21.06
C LYS A 7 -6.46 -2.12 -19.64
N ILE A 8 -5.46 -1.35 -19.24
CA ILE A 8 -5.49 -0.61 -17.97
C ILE A 8 -6.07 0.77 -18.26
N SER A 9 -7.07 1.16 -17.49
CA SER A 9 -7.74 2.46 -17.62
C SER A 9 -7.96 3.07 -16.24
N ASP A 10 -8.09 4.38 -16.23
CA ASP A 10 -8.57 5.12 -15.07
C ASP A 10 -10.10 5.17 -15.07
N ILE A 11 -10.70 5.43 -13.92
CA ILE A 11 -12.16 5.57 -13.75
C ILE A 11 -12.66 6.83 -14.45
N LYS A 12 -11.83 7.90 -14.49
CA LYS A 12 -12.12 9.16 -15.15
C LYS A 12 -10.92 9.62 -15.98
N LYS A 13 -11.12 10.61 -16.85
CA LYS A 13 -10.02 11.24 -17.58
C LYS A 13 -9.24 12.17 -16.63
N PHE A 14 -7.92 12.05 -16.67
CA PHE A 14 -7.00 12.92 -15.95
C PHE A 14 -6.21 13.79 -16.92
N PRO A 15 -5.63 14.91 -16.45
CA PRO A 15 -4.68 15.70 -17.21
C PRO A 15 -3.47 14.85 -17.66
N GLU A 16 -2.81 15.24 -18.73
CA GLU A 16 -1.61 14.57 -19.24
C GLU A 16 -0.46 14.57 -18.22
N SER A 17 -0.37 15.60 -17.41
CA SER A 17 0.62 15.75 -16.35
C SER A 17 -0.06 15.79 -14.99
N MET A 18 0.41 14.98 -14.07
CA MET A 18 -0.02 14.91 -12.68
C MET A 18 1.19 14.77 -11.77
N THR A 19 1.14 15.36 -10.58
CA THR A 19 2.12 15.10 -9.54
C THR A 19 1.94 13.70 -8.97
N VAL A 20 2.97 13.18 -8.31
CA VAL A 20 2.87 11.89 -7.59
C VAL A 20 1.79 11.94 -6.51
N GLU A 21 1.64 13.09 -5.85
CA GLU A 21 0.60 13.33 -4.86
C GLU A 21 -0.79 13.23 -5.50
N ASP A 22 -1.03 13.93 -6.61
CA ASP A 22 -2.32 13.88 -7.32
C ASP A 22 -2.69 12.47 -7.78
N ILE A 23 -1.69 11.70 -8.24
CA ILE A 23 -1.89 10.30 -8.65
C ILE A 23 -2.43 9.46 -7.48
N LEU A 24 -1.88 9.67 -6.27
CA LEU A 24 -2.32 8.95 -5.07
C LEU A 24 -3.67 9.46 -4.56
N VAL A 25 -3.84 10.77 -4.46
CA VAL A 25 -5.07 11.42 -3.95
C VAL A 25 -6.27 11.07 -4.83
N GLN A 26 -6.12 11.15 -6.15
CA GLN A 26 -7.19 10.90 -7.10
C GLN A 26 -7.26 9.44 -7.57
N SER A 27 -6.38 8.56 -7.09
CA SER A 27 -6.37 7.12 -7.39
C SER A 27 -6.23 6.77 -8.89
N SER A 28 -5.27 7.41 -9.59
CA SER A 28 -5.01 7.10 -10.99
C SER A 28 -4.26 5.78 -11.14
N ASN A 29 -4.89 4.79 -11.76
CA ASN A 29 -4.26 3.50 -12.08
C ASN A 29 -3.10 3.67 -13.06
N ILE A 30 -3.32 4.44 -14.13
CA ILE A 30 -2.30 4.69 -15.17
C ILE A 30 -1.12 5.44 -14.57
N GLY A 31 -1.39 6.44 -13.71
CA GLY A 31 -0.34 7.18 -13.00
C GLY A 31 0.49 6.28 -12.11
N THR A 32 -0.16 5.42 -11.32
CA THR A 32 0.52 4.47 -10.43
C THR A 32 1.37 3.47 -11.22
N VAL A 33 0.87 2.96 -12.35
CA VAL A 33 1.68 2.10 -13.24
C VAL A 33 2.93 2.82 -13.77
N LYS A 34 2.81 4.09 -14.16
CA LYS A 34 3.96 4.88 -14.63
C LYS A 34 5.01 5.03 -13.52
N ILE A 35 4.58 5.26 -12.28
CA ILE A 35 5.47 5.33 -11.10
C ILE A 35 6.16 3.98 -10.88
N ALA A 36 5.40 2.88 -10.85
CA ALA A 36 5.95 1.55 -10.64
C ALA A 36 7.00 1.18 -11.70
N LYS A 37 6.75 1.51 -12.97
CA LYS A 37 7.73 1.31 -14.05
C LYS A 37 9.01 2.15 -13.84
N LYS A 38 8.89 3.36 -13.33
CA LYS A 38 10.04 4.21 -12.99
C LYS A 38 10.86 3.64 -11.83
N ILE A 39 10.21 3.04 -10.82
CA ILE A 39 10.86 2.34 -9.70
C ILE A 39 11.59 1.09 -10.22
N GLY A 40 10.98 0.38 -11.15
CA GLY A 40 11.47 -0.87 -11.72
C GLY A 40 11.04 -2.10 -10.92
N GLU A 41 10.89 -3.21 -11.64
CA GLU A 41 10.31 -4.45 -11.11
C GLU A 41 11.05 -4.99 -9.89
N LYS A 42 12.39 -5.03 -9.95
CA LYS A 42 13.20 -5.58 -8.87
C LYS A 42 12.99 -4.84 -7.55
N LYS A 43 13.14 -3.50 -7.57
CA LYS A 43 12.97 -2.67 -6.36
C LYS A 43 11.55 -2.75 -5.82
N TYR A 44 10.56 -2.77 -6.71
CA TYR A 44 9.16 -2.88 -6.33
C TYR A 44 8.87 -4.21 -5.63
N LYS A 45 9.35 -5.31 -6.21
CA LYS A 45 9.22 -6.66 -5.64
C LYS A 45 9.93 -6.80 -4.30
N ASP A 46 11.16 -6.30 -4.20
CA ASP A 46 11.93 -6.32 -2.96
C ASP A 46 11.19 -5.57 -1.85
N PHE A 47 10.60 -4.41 -2.15
CA PHE A 47 9.82 -3.63 -1.19
C PHE A 47 8.57 -4.37 -0.69
N LEU A 48 7.80 -5.03 -1.57
CA LEU A 48 6.65 -5.85 -1.17
C LEU A 48 7.06 -7.04 -0.31
N LYS A 49 8.22 -7.64 -0.62
CA LYS A 49 8.81 -8.71 0.20
C LYS A 49 9.22 -8.19 1.59
N ASP A 50 9.82 -7.01 1.65
CA ASP A 50 10.19 -6.37 2.91
C ASP A 50 8.98 -6.06 3.80
N LEU A 51 7.82 -5.76 3.20
CA LEU A 51 6.53 -5.62 3.88
C LEU A 51 5.87 -6.95 4.25
N ASN A 52 6.54 -8.09 3.98
CA ASN A 52 6.05 -9.45 4.24
C ASN A 52 4.71 -9.78 3.55
N LEU A 53 4.47 -9.23 2.35
CA LEU A 53 3.20 -9.43 1.63
C LEU A 53 3.15 -10.72 0.79
N PHE A 54 4.25 -11.47 0.69
CA PHE A 54 4.32 -12.72 -0.09
C PHE A 54 4.29 -14.00 0.74
N ASN A 55 4.44 -13.90 2.05
CA ASN A 55 4.45 -15.03 2.96
C ASN A 55 3.34 -14.88 3.99
N SER A 56 2.81 -15.99 4.49
CA SER A 56 1.89 -15.94 5.63
C SER A 56 2.55 -15.24 6.82
N PRO A 57 1.83 -14.36 7.52
CA PRO A 57 2.36 -13.72 8.70
C PRO A 57 2.64 -14.78 9.77
N LYS A 58 3.72 -14.60 10.52
CA LYS A 58 3.97 -15.40 11.72
C LYS A 58 3.13 -14.79 12.85
N PHE A 59 2.22 -15.55 13.37
CA PHE A 59 1.26 -15.14 14.37
C PHE A 59 0.97 -16.32 15.30
N GLU A 60 0.52 -16.09 16.53
CA GLU A 60 0.29 -17.14 17.54
C GLU A 60 -0.91 -18.04 17.23
N LEU A 61 -1.79 -17.60 16.35
CA LEU A 61 -2.90 -18.39 15.86
C LEU A 61 -2.68 -18.77 14.39
N ASP A 62 -3.21 -19.91 13.99
CA ASP A 62 -3.24 -20.28 12.59
C ASP A 62 -4.16 -19.33 11.83
N GLU A 63 -3.59 -18.55 10.93
CA GLU A 63 -4.36 -17.64 10.07
C GLU A 63 -5.06 -18.44 8.97
N ILE A 64 -6.39 -18.48 9.01
CA ILE A 64 -7.19 -19.09 7.96
C ILE A 64 -7.13 -18.17 6.73
N GLY A 65 -6.50 -18.61 5.67
CA GLY A 65 -6.36 -17.85 4.44
C GLY A 65 -4.93 -17.40 4.16
N SER A 66 -4.06 -18.38 3.94
CA SER A 66 -2.72 -18.10 3.40
C SER A 66 -2.83 -17.35 2.08
N PRO A 67 -1.94 -16.37 1.82
CA PRO A 67 -1.89 -15.71 0.53
C PRO A 67 -1.75 -16.76 -0.58
N ILE A 68 -2.53 -16.62 -1.65
CA ILE A 68 -2.37 -17.48 -2.82
C ILE A 68 -0.92 -17.32 -3.31
N PRO A 69 -0.21 -18.43 -3.59
CA PRO A 69 1.16 -18.36 -4.07
C PRO A 69 1.30 -17.42 -5.26
N PHE A 70 2.12 -16.41 -5.09
CA PHE A 70 2.24 -15.32 -6.04
C PHE A 70 3.27 -15.67 -7.12
N LYS A 71 2.82 -15.74 -8.38
CA LYS A 71 3.72 -15.90 -9.54
C LYS A 71 3.95 -14.55 -10.21
N TRP A 72 5.21 -14.13 -10.27
CA TRP A 72 5.62 -12.94 -11.00
C TRP A 72 5.69 -13.26 -12.49
N ASN A 73 4.73 -12.77 -13.26
CA ASN A 73 4.63 -13.01 -14.69
C ASN A 73 4.41 -11.68 -15.45
N LYS A 74 4.24 -11.76 -16.76
CA LYS A 74 4.00 -10.59 -17.63
C LYS A 74 2.83 -9.75 -17.09
N CYS A 75 3.02 -8.43 -17.01
CA CYS A 75 2.06 -7.43 -16.52
C CYS A 75 1.85 -7.39 -14.99
N LYS A 76 2.56 -8.20 -14.22
CA LYS A 76 2.36 -8.20 -12.75
C LYS A 76 2.77 -6.89 -12.08
N LEU A 77 3.86 -6.27 -12.50
CA LEU A 77 4.26 -4.97 -11.98
C LEU A 77 3.15 -3.93 -12.17
N GLU A 78 2.58 -3.90 -13.37
CA GLU A 78 1.51 -2.95 -13.69
C GLU A 78 0.26 -3.21 -12.85
N THR A 79 -0.21 -4.45 -12.78
CA THR A 79 -1.46 -4.77 -12.08
C THR A 79 -1.34 -4.62 -10.57
N ILE A 80 -0.24 -5.08 -9.97
CA ILE A 80 -0.01 -4.94 -8.53
C ILE A 80 0.10 -3.48 -8.11
N SER A 81 0.64 -2.62 -8.97
CA SER A 81 0.84 -1.21 -8.61
C SER A 81 -0.44 -0.49 -8.20
N PHE A 82 -1.60 -0.94 -8.65
CA PHE A 82 -2.91 -0.44 -8.22
C PHE A 82 -3.75 -1.50 -7.46
N GLY A 83 -3.10 -2.55 -6.91
CA GLY A 83 -3.73 -3.50 -6.00
C GLY A 83 -4.38 -4.73 -6.67
N HIS A 84 -4.19 -4.94 -7.98
CA HIS A 84 -4.79 -6.09 -8.66
C HIS A 84 -3.81 -7.25 -8.86
N GLY A 85 -4.27 -8.48 -8.54
CA GLY A 85 -3.48 -9.70 -8.77
C GLY A 85 -2.46 -10.03 -7.67
N ILE A 86 -2.63 -9.46 -6.50
CA ILE A 86 -1.99 -9.86 -5.25
C ILE A 86 -3.07 -10.17 -4.22
N THR A 87 -2.87 -11.22 -3.45
CA THR A 87 -3.74 -11.58 -2.33
C THR A 87 -2.99 -11.35 -1.03
N THR A 88 -3.63 -10.68 -0.09
CA THR A 88 -3.11 -10.45 1.26
C THR A 88 -4.17 -10.78 2.29
N THR A 89 -3.76 -11.13 3.51
CA THR A 89 -4.70 -11.22 4.62
C THR A 89 -4.97 -9.84 5.21
N PRO A 90 -6.10 -9.63 5.92
CA PRO A 90 -6.36 -8.38 6.63
C PRO A 90 -5.24 -8.00 7.60
N LEU A 91 -4.65 -8.99 8.28
CA LEU A 91 -3.55 -8.78 9.23
C LEU A 91 -2.29 -8.27 8.52
N GLN A 92 -1.94 -8.85 7.37
CA GLN A 92 -0.82 -8.36 6.55
C GLN A 92 -1.04 -6.93 6.07
N ALA A 93 -2.25 -6.64 5.56
CA ALA A 93 -2.60 -5.30 5.12
C ALA A 93 -2.49 -4.29 6.26
N ALA A 94 -3.03 -4.61 7.45
CA ALA A 94 -2.95 -3.76 8.64
C ALA A 94 -1.50 -3.51 9.07
N ALA A 95 -0.66 -4.55 9.13
CA ALA A 95 0.75 -4.43 9.50
C ALA A 95 1.53 -3.58 8.48
N ALA A 96 1.29 -3.78 7.18
CA ALA A 96 1.92 -2.98 6.12
C ALA A 96 1.51 -1.50 6.18
N TYR A 97 0.21 -1.21 6.34
CA TYR A 97 -0.27 0.16 6.53
C TYR A 97 0.31 0.80 7.79
N ALA A 98 0.32 0.07 8.92
CA ALA A 98 0.94 0.55 10.15
C ALA A 98 2.41 0.93 9.93
N ALA A 99 3.17 0.09 9.21
CA ALA A 99 4.57 0.39 8.88
C ALA A 99 4.75 1.68 8.07
N LEU A 100 3.79 2.02 7.20
CA LEU A 100 3.86 3.26 6.42
C LEU A 100 3.63 4.52 7.26
N ILE A 101 2.87 4.44 8.35
CA ILE A 101 2.39 5.61 9.11
C ILE A 101 2.96 5.75 10.52
N ASN A 102 3.65 4.72 11.05
CA ASN A 102 4.21 4.72 12.42
C ASN A 102 5.68 5.17 12.51
N GLY A 103 6.18 5.86 11.50
CA GLY A 103 7.59 6.24 11.39
C GLY A 103 8.42 5.26 10.56
N GLY A 104 7.79 4.32 9.85
CA GLY A 104 8.45 3.42 8.91
C GLY A 104 8.88 2.06 9.48
N MET A 105 8.28 1.63 10.57
CA MET A 105 8.66 0.40 11.28
C MET A 105 7.62 -0.70 11.05
N LEU A 106 8.00 -1.79 10.38
CA LEU A 106 7.19 -2.99 10.32
C LEU A 106 7.29 -3.73 11.65
N ILE A 107 6.16 -3.88 12.31
CA ILE A 107 6.02 -4.57 13.60
C ILE A 107 5.35 -5.92 13.35
N SER A 108 5.88 -7.00 13.91
CA SER A 108 5.22 -8.30 13.86
C SER A 108 3.97 -8.28 14.72
N PRO A 109 2.79 -8.63 14.17
CA PRO A 109 1.58 -8.76 14.96
C PRO A 109 1.75 -9.81 16.06
N THR A 110 1.13 -9.58 17.22
CA THR A 110 1.12 -10.51 18.35
C THR A 110 -0.12 -10.30 19.20
N LEU A 111 -0.66 -11.38 19.79
CA LEU A 111 -1.70 -11.36 20.80
C LEU A 111 -1.12 -11.32 22.22
N GLU A 112 0.16 -11.63 22.35
CA GLU A 112 0.80 -11.62 23.65
C GLU A 112 1.15 -10.19 24.07
N LYS A 113 0.79 -9.87 25.31
CA LYS A 113 1.26 -8.62 25.92
C LYS A 113 2.74 -8.75 26.23
N ASP A 114 3.56 -8.06 25.48
CA ASP A 114 5.00 -8.04 25.70
C ASP A 114 5.32 -7.32 27.02
N LYS A 115 5.64 -8.09 28.05
CA LYS A 115 6.07 -7.58 29.36
C LYS A 115 7.51 -7.08 29.37
N ASN A 116 8.30 -7.42 28.34
CA ASN A 116 9.74 -7.19 28.31
C ASN A 116 10.20 -6.26 27.16
N ASN A 117 9.27 -5.62 26.46
CA ASN A 117 9.56 -4.77 25.27
C ASN A 117 10.38 -5.46 24.17
N ASN A 118 10.22 -6.78 24.01
CA ASN A 118 10.91 -7.57 22.97
C ASN A 118 10.24 -7.51 21.60
N VAL A 119 9.43 -6.48 21.33
CA VAL A 119 8.76 -6.32 20.05
C VAL A 119 9.78 -6.28 18.92
N LYS A 120 9.72 -7.29 18.05
CA LYS A 120 10.56 -7.33 16.84
C LYS A 120 10.04 -6.32 15.82
N PHE A 121 10.91 -5.44 15.39
CA PHE A 121 10.58 -4.47 14.35
C PHE A 121 11.69 -4.41 13.28
N LYS A 122 11.29 -4.08 12.06
CA LYS A 122 12.19 -3.85 10.93
C LYS A 122 11.90 -2.49 10.31
N ARG A 123 12.90 -1.65 10.09
CA ARG A 123 12.71 -0.40 9.36
C ARG A 123 12.52 -0.68 7.88
N ILE A 124 11.40 -0.21 7.33
CA ILE A 124 11.03 -0.37 5.91
C ILE A 124 11.27 0.94 5.15
N ILE A 125 10.90 2.06 5.74
CA ILE A 125 11.07 3.40 5.18
C ILE A 125 11.61 4.37 6.23
N SER A 126 12.10 5.52 5.79
CA SER A 126 12.54 6.57 6.72
C SER A 126 11.35 7.22 7.42
N THR A 127 11.59 7.77 8.61
CA THR A 127 10.59 8.54 9.36
C THR A 127 10.08 9.73 8.55
N GLU A 128 10.95 10.38 7.77
CA GLU A 128 10.56 11.48 6.89
C GLU A 128 9.61 11.03 5.80
N THR A 129 9.90 9.88 5.15
CA THR A 129 9.00 9.30 4.14
C THR A 129 7.65 8.96 4.75
N SER A 130 7.62 8.36 5.94
CA SER A 130 6.39 8.06 6.67
C SER A 130 5.56 9.32 6.93
N LYS A 131 6.19 10.42 7.36
CA LYS A 131 5.51 11.71 7.55
C LYS A 131 4.91 12.25 6.25
N LYS A 132 5.63 12.13 5.12
CA LYS A 132 5.11 12.53 3.80
C LYS A 132 3.92 11.68 3.39
N ILE A 133 3.99 10.36 3.57
CA ILE A 133 2.88 9.43 3.27
C ILE A 133 1.64 9.79 4.09
N LYS A 134 1.77 10.03 5.40
CA LYS A 134 0.63 10.45 6.25
C LYS A 134 -0.07 11.68 5.69
N LYS A 135 0.69 12.72 5.28
CA LYS A 135 0.11 13.93 4.69
C LYS A 135 -0.67 13.63 3.41
N VAL A 136 -0.12 12.80 2.53
CA VAL A 136 -0.80 12.43 1.28
C VAL A 136 -2.05 11.60 1.56
N LEU A 137 -1.98 10.63 2.47
CA LEU A 137 -3.15 9.81 2.85
C LEU A 137 -4.25 10.66 3.52
N ARG A 138 -3.89 11.72 4.27
CA ARG A 138 -4.88 12.67 4.79
C ARG A 138 -5.57 13.44 3.65
N LYS A 139 -4.82 13.87 2.63
CA LYS A 139 -5.39 14.55 1.46
C LYS A 139 -6.36 13.66 0.67
N VAL A 140 -6.18 12.33 0.64
CA VAL A 140 -7.16 11.42 0.03
C VAL A 140 -8.55 11.60 0.65
N VAL A 141 -8.61 11.97 1.94
CA VAL A 141 -9.84 12.17 2.71
C VAL A 141 -10.33 13.63 2.63
N THR A 142 -9.42 14.62 2.71
CA THR A 142 -9.79 16.03 2.90
C THR A 142 -9.75 16.90 1.65
N ASP A 143 -9.06 16.47 0.59
CA ASP A 143 -8.98 17.24 -0.66
C ASP A 143 -10.29 17.11 -1.45
N GLU A 144 -10.73 18.19 -2.10
CA GLU A 144 -11.93 18.18 -2.95
C GLU A 144 -11.85 17.15 -4.09
N LYS A 145 -10.64 16.87 -4.57
CA LYS A 145 -10.38 15.82 -5.58
C LYS A 145 -10.12 14.45 -4.96
N GLY A 146 -10.11 14.35 -3.63
CA GLY A 146 -9.89 13.13 -2.88
C GLY A 146 -10.99 12.10 -3.11
N THR A 147 -10.62 10.82 -3.02
CA THR A 147 -11.56 9.73 -3.31
C THR A 147 -12.25 9.17 -2.06
N ALA A 148 -11.92 9.66 -0.87
CA ALA A 148 -12.41 9.15 0.41
C ALA A 148 -13.05 10.23 1.31
N SER A 149 -13.65 11.27 0.74
CA SER A 149 -14.24 12.37 1.52
C SER A 149 -15.33 11.94 2.50
N LEU A 150 -16.06 10.87 2.21
CA LEU A 150 -17.05 10.28 3.12
C LEU A 150 -16.46 9.66 4.39
N ALA A 151 -15.15 9.45 4.44
CA ALA A 151 -14.47 8.93 5.62
C ALA A 151 -14.01 10.04 6.58
N ASP A 152 -14.23 11.31 6.25
CA ASP A 152 -13.87 12.41 7.15
C ASP A 152 -14.84 12.50 8.32
N VAL A 153 -14.30 12.40 9.53
CA VAL A 153 -15.09 12.40 10.78
C VAL A 153 -14.60 13.53 11.67
N PHE A 154 -15.52 14.41 12.07
CA PHE A 154 -15.21 15.52 12.96
C PHE A 154 -14.57 15.00 14.28
N GLY A 155 -13.48 15.62 14.69
CA GLY A 155 -12.73 15.24 15.89
C GLY A 155 -11.70 14.11 15.69
N TYR A 156 -11.60 13.53 14.48
CA TYR A 156 -10.63 12.48 14.16
C TYR A 156 -9.75 12.86 12.97
N GLU A 157 -8.46 12.54 13.05
CA GLU A 157 -7.55 12.65 11.92
C GLU A 157 -7.58 11.35 11.09
N VAL A 158 -8.65 11.13 10.34
CA VAL A 158 -8.77 9.96 9.45
C VAL A 158 -7.86 10.14 8.26
N LEU A 159 -7.12 9.12 7.93
CA LEU A 159 -6.27 9.03 6.73
C LEU A 159 -6.40 7.65 6.11
N GLY A 160 -6.34 7.57 4.79
CA GLY A 160 -6.57 6.30 4.10
C GLY A 160 -6.32 6.37 2.61
N LYS A 161 -6.61 5.25 1.95
CA LYS A 161 -6.57 5.10 0.50
C LYS A 161 -7.73 4.23 0.07
N THR A 162 -8.49 4.69 -0.91
CA THR A 162 -9.54 3.87 -1.53
C THR A 162 -8.93 2.77 -2.40
N GLY A 163 -9.54 1.61 -2.36
CA GLY A 163 -9.22 0.43 -3.20
C GLY A 163 -10.17 0.31 -4.38
#